data_eb703a91069edd5e34cca5aaa02eff3a
#
_entry.id   eb703a91069edd5e34cca5aaa02eff3a
#
_cell.length_a   1.000
_cell.length_b   1.000
_cell.length_c   1.000
_cell.angle_alpha   90.00
_cell.angle_beta   90.00
_cell.angle_gamma   90.00
#
_symmetry.space_group_name_H-M   'P 1'
#
loop_
_entity.id
_entity.type
_entity.pdbx_description
1 polymer ?
#
loop_
_entity_poly.entity_id
_entity_poly.type
_entity_poly.pdbx_seq_one_letter_code
_entity_poly.pdbx_strand_id
1 'polypeptide(L)'
;MRSTWSRWWLAVGVLLALAAPLHAQSFGFSWWKDAQFQRDLGLTPDQTAKIDAIFQSTISLLRQKKADLDRQEDELSHMIAAGADESLVTRQVDKVESTRASMNKMRTLMLLHERQVLTPDQRVRLNKLHEQMFKDRGKSRDNRRQ
;
A
#
# COMPACT_ATOMS: atom_id res chain seq x y z
N MET A 1 36.70 -44.81 5.79
CA MET A 1 36.63 -43.43 6.27
C MET A 1 35.39 -42.76 5.65
N ARG A 2 34.35 -42.55 6.45
CA ARG A 2 33.05 -42.04 5.96
C ARG A 2 33.05 -40.51 6.17
N SER A 3 32.96 -39.78 5.08
CA SER A 3 32.92 -38.30 5.06
C SER A 3 31.58 -37.77 5.55
N THR A 4 31.58 -37.06 6.67
CA THR A 4 30.45 -36.39 7.31
C THR A 4 30.33 -34.94 6.81
N TRP A 5 30.14 -34.71 5.50
CA TRP A 5 30.10 -33.38 4.90
C TRP A 5 28.73 -33.00 4.30
N SER A 6 27.63 -33.45 4.87
CA SER A 6 26.29 -33.15 4.29
C SER A 6 25.25 -32.61 5.25
N ARG A 7 25.60 -31.84 6.30
CA ARG A 7 24.60 -31.36 7.28
C ARG A 7 24.60 -29.85 7.56
N TRP A 8 25.25 -29.03 6.75
CA TRP A 8 25.34 -27.57 7.01
C TRP A 8 24.60 -26.68 6.00
N TRP A 9 23.79 -27.22 5.09
CA TRP A 9 23.07 -26.45 4.05
C TRP A 9 21.60 -26.19 4.33
N LEU A 10 21.08 -26.41 5.54
CA LEU A 10 19.66 -26.25 5.86
C LEU A 10 19.32 -25.13 6.87
N ALA A 11 20.20 -24.18 7.11
CA ALA A 11 20.00 -23.16 8.16
C ALA A 11 19.98 -21.70 7.68
N VAL A 12 19.88 -21.39 6.38
CA VAL A 12 19.85 -19.98 5.88
C VAL A 12 18.51 -19.62 5.20
N GLY A 13 17.50 -20.46 5.30
CA GLY A 13 16.24 -20.31 4.54
C GLY A 13 15.03 -19.70 5.27
N VAL A 14 15.14 -19.09 6.46
CA VAL A 14 13.95 -18.72 7.24
C VAL A 14 14.11 -17.36 7.95
N LEU A 15 14.35 -16.26 7.24
CA LEU A 15 14.30 -14.93 7.89
C LEU A 15 13.88 -13.78 6.96
N LEU A 16 13.16 -14.05 5.87
CA LEU A 16 12.62 -13.01 4.97
C LEU A 16 11.09 -12.99 4.85
N ALA A 17 10.36 -13.60 5.79
CA ALA A 17 8.90 -13.76 5.71
C ALA A 17 8.09 -12.94 6.73
N LEU A 18 8.55 -11.80 7.23
CA LEU A 18 7.79 -10.98 8.20
C LEU A 18 7.74 -9.49 7.90
N ALA A 19 7.93 -9.08 6.66
CA ALA A 19 7.51 -7.76 6.22
C ALA A 19 6.22 -7.88 5.41
N ALA A 20 5.14 -8.34 6.02
CA ALA A 20 3.82 -8.16 5.43
C ALA A 20 3.59 -6.66 5.26
N PRO A 21 3.30 -6.17 4.05
CA PRO A 21 3.04 -4.75 3.85
C PRO A 21 1.71 -4.40 4.50
N LEU A 22 1.77 -3.84 5.70
CA LEU A 22 0.63 -3.33 6.46
C LEU A 22 -0.13 -2.20 5.73
N HIS A 23 0.32 -1.80 4.55
CA HIS A 23 -0.20 -0.64 3.82
C HIS A 23 -0.94 -0.96 2.52
N ALA A 24 -1.05 -2.22 2.11
CA ALA A 24 -1.69 -2.58 0.84
C ALA A 24 -3.23 -2.60 0.88
N GLN A 25 -3.86 -2.38 2.03
CA GLN A 25 -5.31 -2.62 2.20
C GLN A 25 -6.18 -1.36 2.11
N SER A 26 -5.62 -0.16 2.00
CA SER A 26 -6.42 1.08 1.99
C SER A 26 -6.87 1.56 0.60
N PHE A 27 -6.36 0.96 -0.47
CA PHE A 27 -6.61 1.44 -1.84
C PHE A 27 -7.80 0.80 -2.54
N GLY A 28 -8.42 -0.22 -1.96
CA GLY A 28 -9.48 -0.98 -2.62
C GLY A 28 -10.90 -0.55 -2.28
N PHE A 29 -11.11 0.26 -1.26
CA PHE A 29 -12.45 0.60 -0.81
C PHE A 29 -12.85 2.01 -1.25
N SER A 30 -13.66 2.07 -2.30
CA SER A 30 -14.26 3.31 -2.81
C SER A 30 -15.47 3.69 -1.95
N TRP A 31 -15.23 4.13 -0.71
CA TRP A 31 -16.27 4.45 0.29
C TRP A 31 -17.32 5.44 -0.24
N TRP A 32 -16.92 6.37 -1.11
CA TRP A 32 -17.83 7.34 -1.72
C TRP A 32 -18.82 6.73 -2.71
N LYS A 33 -18.63 5.48 -3.13
CA LYS A 33 -19.54 4.71 -3.97
C LYS A 33 -20.49 3.81 -3.16
N ASP A 34 -20.18 3.61 -1.89
CA ASP A 34 -21.02 2.83 -0.99
C ASP A 34 -22.26 3.61 -0.58
N ALA A 35 -23.45 3.00 -0.77
CA ALA A 35 -24.73 3.65 -0.52
C ALA A 35 -24.94 4.01 0.96
N GLN A 36 -24.38 3.25 1.89
CA GLN A 36 -24.45 3.55 3.31
C GLN A 36 -23.58 4.77 3.64
N PHE A 37 -22.34 4.80 3.17
CA PHE A 37 -21.46 5.96 3.37
C PHE A 37 -22.04 7.24 2.75
N GLN A 38 -22.62 7.15 1.56
CA GLN A 38 -23.27 8.30 0.93
C GLN A 38 -24.40 8.86 1.79
N ARG A 39 -25.25 7.99 2.35
CA ARG A 39 -26.36 8.41 3.24
C ARG A 39 -25.84 8.96 4.57
N ASP A 40 -24.93 8.24 5.24
CA ASP A 40 -24.46 8.59 6.58
C ASP A 40 -23.65 9.90 6.59
N LEU A 41 -22.96 10.20 5.47
CA LEU A 41 -22.23 11.45 5.29
C LEU A 41 -23.09 12.56 4.68
N GLY A 42 -24.23 12.23 4.05
CA GLY A 42 -25.00 13.19 3.28
C GLY A 42 -24.20 13.73 2.08
N LEU A 43 -23.54 12.82 1.33
CA LEU A 43 -22.76 13.22 0.16
C LEU A 43 -23.69 13.69 -0.96
N THR A 44 -23.32 14.81 -1.58
CA THR A 44 -23.97 15.25 -2.81
C THR A 44 -23.43 14.49 -4.03
N PRO A 45 -24.20 14.35 -5.12
CA PRO A 45 -23.71 13.78 -6.36
C PRO A 45 -22.45 14.47 -6.89
N ASP A 46 -22.35 15.78 -6.75
CA ASP A 46 -21.17 16.57 -7.14
C ASP A 46 -19.93 16.22 -6.30
N GLN A 47 -20.09 16.06 -5.00
CA GLN A 47 -18.99 15.60 -4.12
C GLN A 47 -18.53 14.20 -4.49
N THR A 48 -19.45 13.27 -4.73
CA THR A 48 -19.13 11.91 -5.16
C THR A 48 -18.35 11.90 -6.48
N ALA A 49 -18.79 12.67 -7.46
CA ALA A 49 -18.12 12.78 -8.75
C ALA A 49 -16.71 13.37 -8.63
N LYS A 50 -16.53 14.42 -7.81
CA LYS A 50 -15.22 15.04 -7.56
C LYS A 50 -14.24 14.07 -6.90
N ILE A 51 -14.70 13.36 -5.86
CA ILE A 51 -13.86 12.35 -5.17
C ILE A 51 -13.48 11.24 -6.14
N ASP A 52 -14.41 10.74 -6.96
CA ASP A 52 -14.10 9.70 -7.94
C ASP A 52 -13.08 10.18 -8.99
N ALA A 53 -13.19 11.40 -9.47
CA ALA A 53 -12.22 11.99 -10.42
C ALA A 53 -10.80 12.07 -9.81
N ILE A 54 -10.67 12.51 -8.56
CA ILE A 54 -9.40 12.55 -7.82
C ILE A 54 -8.81 11.13 -7.72
N PHE A 55 -9.62 10.17 -7.32
CA PHE A 55 -9.20 8.78 -7.20
C PHE A 55 -8.74 8.21 -8.54
N GLN A 56 -9.55 8.28 -9.59
CA GLN A 56 -9.25 7.69 -10.89
C GLN A 56 -7.97 8.25 -11.51
N SER A 57 -7.77 9.57 -11.44
CA SER A 57 -6.55 10.21 -11.94
C SER A 57 -5.31 9.73 -11.19
N THR A 58 -5.38 9.64 -9.87
CA THR A 58 -4.25 9.21 -9.04
C THR A 58 -3.95 7.73 -9.19
N ILE A 59 -4.96 6.86 -9.24
CA ILE A 59 -4.78 5.42 -9.44
C ILE A 59 -4.10 5.10 -10.75
N SER A 60 -4.44 5.80 -11.82
CA SER A 60 -3.77 5.64 -13.13
C SER A 60 -2.27 5.90 -13.02
N LEU A 61 -1.88 7.01 -12.38
CA LEU A 61 -0.47 7.36 -12.15
C LEU A 61 0.24 6.36 -11.21
N LEU A 62 -0.45 5.91 -10.16
CA LEU A 62 0.10 4.91 -9.24
C LEU A 62 0.37 3.57 -9.92
N ARG A 63 -0.49 3.14 -10.86
CA ARG A 63 -0.26 1.92 -11.65
C ARG A 63 0.99 2.03 -12.52
N GLN A 64 1.19 3.18 -13.17
CA GLN A 64 2.40 3.44 -13.96
C GLN A 64 3.65 3.40 -13.07
N LYS A 65 3.62 4.12 -11.93
CA LYS A 65 4.72 4.12 -10.95
C LYS A 65 5.01 2.74 -10.37
N LYS A 66 3.98 1.91 -10.17
CA LYS A 66 4.15 0.53 -9.70
C LYS A 66 4.91 -0.31 -10.72
N ALA A 67 4.56 -0.20 -12.01
CA ALA A 67 5.28 -0.90 -13.07
C ALA A 67 6.74 -0.44 -13.18
N ASP A 68 7.02 0.86 -12.96
CA ASP A 68 8.38 1.38 -12.91
C ASP A 68 9.14 0.83 -11.70
N LEU A 69 8.49 0.77 -10.53
CA LEU A 69 9.06 0.22 -9.32
C LEU A 69 9.43 -1.26 -9.49
N ASP A 70 8.53 -2.06 -10.05
CA ASP A 70 8.77 -3.48 -10.28
C ASP A 70 10.02 -3.71 -11.15
N ARG A 71 10.16 -2.95 -12.24
CA ARG A 71 11.36 -3.03 -13.09
C ARG A 71 12.64 -2.63 -12.34
N GLN A 72 12.59 -1.60 -11.50
CA GLN A 72 13.73 -1.14 -10.71
C GLN A 72 14.14 -2.16 -9.63
N GLU A 73 13.17 -2.83 -9.00
CA GLU A 73 13.38 -3.89 -8.02
C GLU A 73 13.96 -5.14 -8.68
N ASP A 74 13.47 -5.52 -9.87
CA ASP A 74 14.02 -6.62 -10.65
C ASP A 74 15.49 -6.34 -11.05
N GLU A 75 15.79 -5.14 -11.53
CA GLU A 75 17.17 -4.72 -11.85
C GLU A 75 18.07 -4.78 -10.62
N LEU A 76 17.60 -4.28 -9.48
CA LEU A 76 18.33 -4.36 -8.22
C LEU A 76 18.64 -5.82 -7.83
N SER A 77 17.67 -6.69 -7.95
CA SER A 77 17.82 -8.12 -7.67
C SER A 77 18.86 -8.76 -8.58
N HIS A 78 18.86 -8.44 -9.86
CA HIS A 78 19.86 -8.92 -10.82
C HIS A 78 21.27 -8.40 -10.51
N MET A 79 21.40 -7.13 -10.14
CA MET A 79 22.69 -6.54 -9.76
C MET A 79 23.29 -7.21 -8.52
N ILE A 80 22.47 -7.49 -7.51
CA ILE A 80 22.90 -8.21 -6.30
C ILE A 80 23.32 -9.65 -6.65
N ALA A 81 22.54 -10.36 -7.45
CA ALA A 81 22.85 -11.72 -7.86
C ALA A 81 24.13 -11.83 -8.68
N ALA A 82 24.45 -10.80 -9.47
CA ALA A 82 25.67 -10.72 -10.27
C ALA A 82 26.90 -10.25 -9.47
N GLY A 83 26.75 -9.86 -8.19
CA GLY A 83 27.84 -9.31 -7.40
C GLY A 83 28.36 -7.98 -7.93
N ALA A 84 27.45 -7.10 -8.40
CA ALA A 84 27.82 -5.80 -8.94
C ALA A 84 28.48 -4.90 -7.87
N ASP A 85 29.22 -3.88 -8.32
CA ASP A 85 29.88 -2.93 -7.44
C ASP A 85 28.88 -2.24 -6.49
N GLU A 86 29.27 -2.09 -5.22
CA GLU A 86 28.45 -1.46 -4.18
C GLU A 86 27.92 -0.08 -4.59
N SER A 87 28.75 0.73 -5.27
CA SER A 87 28.35 2.06 -5.74
C SER A 87 27.22 2.01 -6.78
N LEU A 88 27.18 0.96 -7.62
CA LEU A 88 26.10 0.75 -8.60
C LEU A 88 24.82 0.29 -7.90
N VAL A 89 24.94 -0.66 -6.98
CA VAL A 89 23.83 -1.16 -6.18
C VAL A 89 23.22 -0.04 -5.36
N THR A 90 24.02 0.79 -4.69
CA THR A 90 23.54 1.93 -3.90
C THR A 90 22.71 2.91 -4.76
N ARG A 91 23.21 3.27 -5.96
CA ARG A 91 22.43 4.12 -6.87
C ARG A 91 21.10 3.51 -7.29
N GLN A 92 21.06 2.19 -7.48
CA GLN A 92 19.81 1.50 -7.82
C GLN A 92 18.84 1.47 -6.63
N VAL A 93 19.35 1.26 -5.41
CA VAL A 93 18.57 1.38 -4.17
C VAL A 93 17.94 2.77 -4.06
N ASP A 94 18.71 3.83 -4.30
CA ASP A 94 18.21 5.21 -4.25
C ASP A 94 17.05 5.45 -5.24
N LYS A 95 17.12 4.88 -6.45
CA LYS A 95 16.05 4.94 -7.44
C LYS A 95 14.78 4.24 -6.93
N VAL A 96 14.92 3.03 -6.40
CA VAL A 96 13.81 2.24 -5.83
C VAL A 96 13.13 3.02 -4.71
N GLU A 97 13.91 3.52 -3.75
CA GLU A 97 13.36 4.27 -2.60
C GLU A 97 12.73 5.60 -3.01
N SER A 98 13.32 6.32 -3.98
CA SER A 98 12.74 7.54 -4.54
C SER A 98 11.37 7.26 -5.18
N THR A 99 11.24 6.17 -5.92
CA THR A 99 9.96 5.76 -6.54
C THR A 99 8.94 5.40 -5.48
N ARG A 100 9.31 4.63 -4.44
CA ARG A 100 8.45 4.30 -3.29
C ARG A 100 7.97 5.54 -2.56
N ALA A 101 8.89 6.46 -2.26
CA ALA A 101 8.56 7.73 -1.59
C ALA A 101 7.59 8.57 -2.42
N SER A 102 7.81 8.66 -3.74
CA SER A 102 6.90 9.33 -4.67
C SER A 102 5.49 8.73 -4.64
N MET A 103 5.37 7.40 -4.69
CA MET A 103 4.08 6.71 -4.61
C MET A 103 3.38 6.97 -3.28
N ASN A 104 4.09 6.92 -2.16
CA ASN A 104 3.53 7.22 -0.85
C ASN A 104 3.03 8.66 -0.74
N LYS A 105 3.78 9.62 -1.27
CA LYS A 105 3.37 11.03 -1.36
C LYS A 105 2.07 11.18 -2.18
N MET A 106 2.01 10.55 -3.35
CA MET A 106 0.80 10.59 -4.20
C MET A 106 -0.44 10.05 -3.48
N ARG A 107 -0.29 8.94 -2.77
CA ARG A 107 -1.36 8.34 -1.95
C ARG A 107 -1.84 9.30 -0.86
N THR A 108 -0.90 9.87 -0.11
CA THR A 108 -1.22 10.81 0.99
C THR A 108 -1.95 12.05 0.47
N LEU A 109 -1.48 12.61 -0.65
CA LEU A 109 -2.13 13.77 -1.27
C LEU A 109 -3.51 13.43 -1.84
N MET A 110 -3.70 12.25 -2.42
CA MET A 110 -5.01 11.78 -2.86
C MET A 110 -6.01 11.78 -1.70
N LEU A 111 -5.64 11.17 -0.56
CA LEU A 111 -6.49 11.15 0.64
C LEU A 111 -6.78 12.55 1.17
N LEU A 112 -5.81 13.47 1.11
CA LEU A 112 -6.02 14.86 1.48
C LEU A 112 -7.02 15.54 0.55
N HIS A 113 -6.84 15.42 -0.76
CA HIS A 113 -7.71 16.04 -1.76
C HIS A 113 -9.15 15.51 -1.67
N GLU A 114 -9.33 14.18 -1.49
CA GLU A 114 -10.66 13.59 -1.25
C GLU A 114 -11.33 14.21 -0.02
N ARG A 115 -10.59 14.38 1.08
CA ARG A 115 -11.12 15.00 2.30
C ARG A 115 -11.42 16.50 2.15
N GLN A 116 -10.70 17.20 1.29
CA GLN A 116 -10.96 18.62 1.01
C GLN A 116 -12.29 18.87 0.27
N VAL A 117 -12.81 17.86 -0.43
CA VAL A 117 -14.15 17.92 -1.05
C VAL A 117 -15.27 17.90 0.01
N LEU A 118 -14.99 17.36 1.19
CA LEU A 118 -15.95 17.22 2.28
C LEU A 118 -16.03 18.46 3.15
N THR A 119 -17.21 18.73 3.69
CA THR A 119 -17.38 19.73 4.76
C THR A 119 -16.69 19.29 6.05
N PRO A 120 -16.40 20.21 7.01
CA PRO A 120 -15.83 19.84 8.31
C PRO A 120 -16.63 18.74 9.03
N ASP A 121 -17.97 18.86 9.04
CA ASP A 121 -18.86 17.86 9.70
C ASP A 121 -18.82 16.50 9.00
N GLN A 122 -18.78 16.48 7.68
CA GLN A 122 -18.64 15.24 6.91
C GLN A 122 -17.29 14.56 7.20
N ARG A 123 -16.21 15.32 7.36
CA ARG A 123 -14.89 14.75 7.73
C ARG A 123 -14.90 14.08 9.11
N VAL A 124 -15.55 14.70 10.08
CA VAL A 124 -15.70 14.11 11.42
C VAL A 124 -16.51 12.79 11.37
N ARG A 125 -17.63 12.78 10.62
CA ARG A 125 -18.43 11.58 10.44
C ARG A 125 -17.66 10.47 9.71
N LEU A 126 -16.94 10.81 8.66
CA LEU A 126 -16.10 9.84 7.92
C LEU A 126 -15.07 9.16 8.82
N ASN A 127 -14.40 9.92 9.70
CA ASN A 127 -13.45 9.35 10.63
C ASN A 127 -14.11 8.35 11.59
N LYS A 128 -15.29 8.68 12.13
CA LYS A 128 -16.06 7.77 13.00
C LYS A 128 -16.46 6.48 12.28
N LEU A 129 -16.92 6.58 11.03
CA LEU A 129 -17.28 5.41 10.23
C LEU A 129 -16.08 4.49 9.95
N HIS A 130 -14.94 5.07 9.62
CA HIS A 130 -13.70 4.31 9.46
C HIS A 130 -13.28 3.60 10.75
N GLU A 131 -13.32 4.27 11.90
CA GLU A 131 -13.00 3.66 13.20
C GLU A 131 -13.93 2.47 13.52
N GLN A 132 -15.23 2.61 13.25
CA GLN A 132 -16.21 1.53 13.43
C GLN A 132 -15.89 0.33 12.55
N MET A 133 -15.63 0.54 11.26
CA MET A 133 -15.26 -0.53 10.34
C MET A 133 -13.99 -1.28 10.76
N PHE A 134 -12.98 -0.56 11.28
CA PHE A 134 -11.76 -1.21 11.78
C PHE A 134 -12.02 -2.05 13.03
N LYS A 135 -12.86 -1.58 13.96
CA LYS A 135 -13.26 -2.33 15.16
C LYS A 135 -14.01 -3.61 14.80
N ASP A 136 -14.94 -3.53 13.85
CA ASP A 136 -15.75 -4.68 13.42
C ASP A 136 -14.91 -5.73 12.68
N ARG A 137 -13.95 -5.29 11.85
CA ARG A 137 -12.99 -6.20 11.21
C ARG A 137 -12.07 -6.89 12.21
N GLY A 138 -11.67 -6.19 13.27
CA GLY A 138 -10.88 -6.76 14.37
C GLY A 138 -11.64 -7.89 15.08
N LYS A 139 -12.90 -7.65 15.44
CA LYS A 139 -13.77 -8.66 16.09
C LYS A 139 -14.02 -9.88 15.20
N SER A 140 -14.24 -9.67 13.90
CA SER A 140 -14.47 -10.77 12.95
C SER A 140 -13.25 -11.68 12.72
N ARG A 141 -12.04 -11.15 12.93
CA ARG A 141 -10.80 -11.95 12.87
C ARG A 141 -10.59 -12.78 14.12
N ASP A 142 -10.97 -12.25 15.28
CA ASP A 142 -10.81 -12.95 16.56
C ASP A 142 -11.79 -14.14 16.69
N ASN A 143 -13.04 -13.96 16.23
CA ASN A 143 -14.03 -15.04 16.19
C ASN A 143 -13.71 -16.18 15.21
N ARG A 144 -12.80 -16.00 14.24
CA ARG A 144 -12.35 -17.08 13.32
C ARG A 144 -11.18 -17.88 13.85
N ARG A 145 -10.57 -17.46 14.97
CA ARG A 145 -9.44 -18.14 15.60
C ARG A 145 -9.84 -18.99 16.81
N GLN A 146 -11.12 -18.91 17.20
CA GLN A 146 -11.73 -19.78 18.23
C GLN A 146 -12.50 -20.92 17.56
#